data_84214bf1caf48dd893daaf8dd5aff4ce
#
_entry.id   84214bf1caf48dd893daaf8dd5aff4ce
#
_cell.length_a   1.000
_cell.length_b   1.000
_cell.length_c   1.000
_cell.angle_alpha   90.00
_cell.angle_beta   90.00
_cell.angle_gamma   90.00
#
_symmetry.space_group_name_H-M   'P 1'
#
loop_
_entity.id
_entity.type
_entity.pdbx_description
1 polymer ?
#
loop_
_entity_poly.entity_id
_entity_poly.type
_entity_poly.pdbx_seq_one_letter_code
_entity_poly.pdbx_strand_id
1 'polypeptide(L)'
;MKLLQPLRERDFALLWTGMTVSLLGDGIFIVAEAWQVYDIHNDPVALSLVGLAWTGGMTAFLLTGGIVSDRLERRRVMIAADIVRAVVVGVTAVLSLTGVLEIWHLVLLAVLYGAGEAFFGPAFGALIPDVVAPHQLVEANSLDQLVRQAAERLLGPAVGGFIVAAIGAGGAFLVDASTFVVSALCIWGLRVRSLPNAGVEPSARRELQEGARFVRSQPWLWATVIAASLSLLAFMGPLEVLLPFVVRNDLDAGAGGYGAVLAAAGAGSVLASLIVSQRGAPRRYLTFMYGMWTVSTVAFIGYAVGTALWQFMAFAVFFGACETAGMVVWGTLMSSRVPPGLRGRVHSLDWFISIGLVPVSFALTGPLSKGIGVDATLILAGVLPMIVCVVLYIVARLHRDEDLHPLLGTAAVRA
;
A
#
# COMPACT_ATOMS: atom_id res chain seq x y z
N MET A 1 5.41 5.85 27.72
CA MET A 1 5.94 5.92 26.34
C MET A 1 5.21 7.03 25.60
N LYS A 2 5.93 8.02 25.03
CA LYS A 2 5.32 9.18 24.33
C LYS A 2 4.45 8.74 23.13
N LEU A 3 4.86 7.70 22.41
CA LEU A 3 4.15 7.16 21.25
C LEU A 3 2.69 6.78 21.51
N LEU A 4 2.36 6.31 22.72
CA LEU A 4 1.01 5.88 23.08
C LEU A 4 0.15 7.00 23.68
N GLN A 5 0.68 8.23 23.78
CA GLN A 5 -0.08 9.36 24.35
C GLN A 5 -1.37 9.68 23.60
N PRO A 6 -1.41 9.70 22.24
CA PRO A 6 -2.65 9.97 21.49
C PRO A 6 -3.79 9.01 21.82
N LEU A 7 -3.49 7.76 22.21
CA LEU A 7 -4.52 6.77 22.58
C LEU A 7 -5.27 7.10 23.88
N ARG A 8 -4.82 8.11 24.63
CA ARG A 8 -5.58 8.63 25.79
C ARG A 8 -6.74 9.53 25.36
N GLU A 9 -6.67 10.10 24.18
CA GLU A 9 -7.77 10.85 23.56
C GLU A 9 -8.80 9.84 23.04
N ARG A 10 -10.03 9.89 23.60
CA ARG A 10 -11.09 8.91 23.30
C ARG A 10 -11.38 8.79 21.80
N ASP A 11 -11.49 9.92 21.12
CA ASP A 11 -11.87 9.95 19.71
C ASP A 11 -10.72 9.41 18.85
N PHE A 12 -9.46 9.72 19.17
CA PHE A 12 -8.32 9.11 18.49
C PHE A 12 -8.23 7.60 18.77
N ALA A 13 -8.45 7.15 20.00
CA ALA A 13 -8.44 5.73 20.34
C ALA A 13 -9.50 4.94 19.56
N LEU A 14 -10.73 5.49 19.44
CA LEU A 14 -11.78 4.88 18.61
C LEU A 14 -11.39 4.83 17.13
N LEU A 15 -10.94 5.96 16.57
CA LEU A 15 -10.51 6.04 15.18
C LEU A 15 -9.39 5.04 14.88
N TRP A 16 -8.36 5.01 15.74
CA TRP A 16 -7.21 4.12 15.61
C TRP A 16 -7.58 2.65 15.75
N THR A 17 -8.47 2.31 16.71
CA THR A 17 -8.94 0.93 16.88
C THR A 17 -9.74 0.46 15.69
N GLY A 18 -10.68 1.27 15.19
CA GLY A 18 -11.47 0.95 14.00
C GLY A 18 -10.57 0.68 12.79
N MET A 19 -9.61 1.59 12.53
CA MET A 19 -8.65 1.43 11.45
C MET A 19 -7.77 0.19 11.63
N THR A 20 -7.26 -0.08 12.85
CA THR A 20 -6.41 -1.26 13.11
C THR A 20 -7.15 -2.55 12.79
N VAL A 21 -8.40 -2.65 13.21
CA VAL A 21 -9.25 -3.84 12.95
C VAL A 21 -9.53 -3.98 11.45
N SER A 22 -9.84 -2.87 10.77
CA SER A 22 -10.07 -2.88 9.32
C SER A 22 -8.81 -3.28 8.54
N LEU A 23 -7.64 -2.73 8.86
CA LEU A 23 -6.37 -3.10 8.22
C LEU A 23 -5.97 -4.58 8.44
N LEU A 24 -6.32 -5.15 9.59
CA LEU A 24 -6.18 -6.59 9.81
C LEU A 24 -7.09 -7.38 8.86
N GLY A 25 -8.32 -6.91 8.68
CA GLY A 25 -9.28 -7.45 7.72
C GLY A 25 -8.77 -7.37 6.29
N ASP A 26 -8.27 -6.21 5.87
CA ASP A 26 -7.69 -6.01 4.53
C ASP A 26 -6.56 -7.01 4.26
N GLY A 27 -5.68 -7.25 5.24
CA GLY A 27 -4.63 -8.27 5.12
C GLY A 27 -5.16 -9.70 5.04
N ILE A 28 -6.28 -10.02 5.72
CA ILE A 28 -6.98 -11.32 5.59
C ILE A 28 -7.59 -11.42 4.20
N PHE A 29 -8.23 -10.35 3.71
CA PHE A 29 -8.89 -10.28 2.40
C PHE A 29 -7.91 -10.59 1.26
N ILE A 30 -6.71 -10.01 1.25
CA ILE A 30 -5.68 -10.24 0.20
C ILE A 30 -5.40 -11.73 0.01
N VAL A 31 -5.23 -12.48 1.11
CA VAL A 31 -5.00 -13.92 1.03
C VAL A 31 -6.24 -14.68 0.56
N ALA A 32 -7.42 -14.29 1.09
CA ALA A 32 -8.68 -14.94 0.75
C ALA A 32 -9.06 -14.73 -0.72
N GLU A 33 -8.90 -13.51 -1.25
CA GLU A 33 -9.21 -13.15 -2.63
C GLU A 33 -8.34 -13.94 -3.61
N ALA A 34 -7.03 -13.92 -3.42
CA ALA A 34 -6.10 -14.64 -4.28
C ALA A 34 -6.40 -16.15 -4.28
N TRP A 35 -6.64 -16.71 -3.10
CA TRP A 35 -6.97 -18.14 -2.97
C TRP A 35 -8.30 -18.48 -3.61
N GLN A 36 -9.34 -17.69 -3.38
CA GLN A 36 -10.68 -17.90 -3.94
C GLN A 36 -10.69 -17.83 -5.47
N VAL A 37 -9.97 -16.84 -6.04
CA VAL A 37 -9.89 -16.72 -7.51
C VAL A 37 -9.25 -17.96 -8.11
N TYR A 38 -8.15 -18.47 -7.53
CA TYR A 38 -7.50 -19.68 -8.02
C TYR A 38 -8.27 -20.97 -7.73
N ASP A 39 -9.15 -20.97 -6.74
CA ASP A 39 -10.09 -22.08 -6.53
C ASP A 39 -11.18 -22.16 -7.60
N ILE A 40 -11.68 -20.99 -8.06
CA ILE A 40 -12.68 -20.90 -9.12
C ILE A 40 -12.03 -21.12 -10.50
N HIS A 41 -10.91 -20.45 -10.74
CA HIS A 41 -10.21 -20.49 -12.03
C HIS A 41 -8.71 -20.35 -11.84
N ASN A 42 -7.99 -21.46 -11.94
CA ASN A 42 -6.56 -21.54 -11.72
C ASN A 42 -5.75 -20.98 -12.91
N ASP A 43 -5.92 -19.68 -13.18
CA ASP A 43 -5.30 -18.96 -14.29
C ASP A 43 -4.93 -17.53 -13.82
N PRO A 44 -3.67 -17.10 -13.98
CA PRO A 44 -3.23 -15.76 -13.63
C PRO A 44 -4.07 -14.63 -14.25
N VAL A 45 -4.70 -14.84 -15.41
CA VAL A 45 -5.59 -13.83 -16.03
C VAL A 45 -6.80 -13.54 -15.16
N ALA A 46 -7.34 -14.53 -14.46
CA ALA A 46 -8.51 -14.34 -13.61
C ALA A 46 -8.20 -13.36 -12.47
N LEU A 47 -7.10 -13.57 -11.73
CA LEU A 47 -6.70 -12.67 -10.66
C LEU A 47 -6.21 -11.31 -11.18
N SER A 48 -5.58 -11.28 -12.36
CA SER A 48 -5.24 -10.03 -13.06
C SER A 48 -6.47 -9.16 -13.34
N LEU A 49 -7.59 -9.75 -13.77
CA LEU A 49 -8.83 -9.03 -14.02
C LEU A 49 -9.45 -8.48 -12.73
N VAL A 50 -9.43 -9.24 -11.65
CA VAL A 50 -9.94 -8.80 -10.34
C VAL A 50 -9.08 -7.65 -9.80
N GLY A 51 -7.76 -7.78 -9.82
CA GLY A 51 -6.84 -6.73 -9.40
C GLY A 51 -6.91 -5.46 -10.27
N LEU A 52 -7.09 -5.62 -11.61
CA LEU A 52 -7.37 -4.50 -12.51
C LEU A 52 -8.67 -3.78 -12.13
N ALA A 53 -9.72 -4.53 -11.81
CA ALA A 53 -11.02 -3.98 -11.43
C ALA A 53 -10.94 -3.21 -10.11
N TRP A 54 -10.27 -3.78 -9.10
CA TRP A 54 -10.03 -3.14 -7.82
C TRP A 54 -9.23 -1.83 -7.97
N THR A 55 -8.02 -1.91 -8.52
CA THR A 55 -7.12 -0.77 -8.68
C THR A 55 -7.66 0.27 -9.66
N GLY A 56 -8.38 -0.18 -10.69
CA GLY A 56 -9.10 0.67 -11.64
C GLY A 56 -10.23 1.44 -10.95
N GLY A 57 -11.04 0.76 -10.13
CA GLY A 57 -12.08 1.37 -9.30
C GLY A 57 -11.49 2.42 -8.35
N MET A 58 -10.44 2.04 -7.60
CA MET A 58 -9.76 2.96 -6.69
C MET A 58 -9.23 4.20 -7.44
N THR A 59 -8.51 4.02 -8.55
CA THR A 59 -7.91 5.12 -9.31
C THR A 59 -8.98 6.04 -9.92
N ALA A 60 -10.06 5.48 -10.46
CA ALA A 60 -11.15 6.25 -11.06
C ALA A 60 -11.87 7.15 -10.04
N PHE A 61 -12.02 6.67 -8.81
CA PHE A 61 -12.74 7.41 -7.77
C PHE A 61 -11.83 8.22 -6.82
N LEU A 62 -10.50 8.08 -6.92
CA LEU A 62 -9.56 8.74 -6.00
C LEU A 62 -9.71 10.27 -5.96
N LEU A 63 -9.83 10.92 -7.12
CA LEU A 63 -10.00 12.37 -7.20
C LEU A 63 -11.36 12.82 -6.66
N THR A 64 -12.42 12.06 -6.98
CA THR A 64 -13.77 12.36 -6.48
C THR A 64 -13.88 12.11 -4.97
N GLY A 65 -13.20 11.09 -4.45
CA GLY A 65 -13.10 10.80 -3.02
C GLY A 65 -12.48 11.97 -2.24
N GLY A 66 -11.39 12.56 -2.75
CA GLY A 66 -10.78 13.76 -2.17
C GLY A 66 -11.76 14.94 -2.12
N ILE A 67 -12.41 15.26 -3.26
CA ILE A 67 -13.36 16.37 -3.34
C ILE A 67 -14.55 16.16 -2.38
N VAL A 68 -15.08 14.96 -2.31
CA VAL A 68 -16.22 14.61 -1.43
C VAL A 68 -15.81 14.72 0.04
N SER A 69 -14.60 14.24 0.39
CA SER A 69 -14.03 14.35 1.75
C SER A 69 -13.83 15.80 2.20
N ASP A 70 -13.57 16.73 1.27
CA ASP A 70 -13.43 18.16 1.56
C ASP A 70 -14.80 18.87 1.73
N ARG A 71 -15.86 18.37 1.06
CA ARG A 71 -17.18 19.01 1.03
C ARG A 71 -18.18 18.42 2.03
N LEU A 72 -18.01 17.18 2.41
CA LEU A 72 -18.90 16.49 3.33
C LEU A 72 -18.26 16.28 4.70
N GLU A 73 -19.07 15.98 5.70
CA GLU A 73 -18.57 15.57 7.03
C GLU A 73 -17.74 14.29 6.90
N ARG A 74 -16.43 14.39 7.15
CA ARG A 74 -15.44 13.31 6.97
C ARG A 74 -15.85 12.01 7.63
N ARG A 75 -16.40 12.11 8.86
CA ARG A 75 -16.96 10.98 9.60
C ARG A 75 -18.02 10.22 8.82
N ARG A 76 -18.96 10.93 8.14
CA ARG A 76 -20.02 10.30 7.34
C ARG A 76 -19.47 9.64 6.09
N VAL A 77 -18.48 10.25 5.45
CA VAL A 77 -17.81 9.69 4.29
C VAL A 77 -17.13 8.37 4.65
N MET A 78 -16.41 8.32 5.78
CA MET A 78 -15.74 7.10 6.26
C MET A 78 -16.75 6.00 6.61
N ILE A 79 -17.83 6.33 7.34
CA ILE A 79 -18.88 5.33 7.67
C ILE A 79 -19.53 4.78 6.39
N ALA A 80 -19.84 5.64 5.42
CA ALA A 80 -20.43 5.20 4.16
C ALA A 80 -19.46 4.29 3.39
N ALA A 81 -18.16 4.62 3.35
CA ALA A 81 -17.13 3.81 2.73
C ALA A 81 -17.00 2.44 3.41
N ASP A 82 -16.99 2.38 4.74
CA ASP A 82 -16.95 1.12 5.48
C ASP A 82 -18.21 0.26 5.27
N ILE A 83 -19.40 0.88 5.23
CA ILE A 83 -20.64 0.16 4.94
C ILE A 83 -20.60 -0.43 3.53
N VAL A 84 -20.15 0.33 2.53
CA VAL A 84 -20.02 -0.18 1.15
C VAL A 84 -19.06 -1.37 1.13
N ARG A 85 -17.88 -1.27 1.76
CA ARG A 85 -16.91 -2.37 1.81
C ARG A 85 -17.45 -3.56 2.59
N ALA A 86 -18.10 -3.36 3.73
CA ALA A 86 -18.75 -4.43 4.50
C ALA A 86 -19.79 -5.18 3.67
N VAL A 87 -20.63 -4.46 2.91
CA VAL A 87 -21.66 -5.06 2.05
C VAL A 87 -21.01 -5.82 0.90
N VAL A 88 -20.04 -5.21 0.22
CA VAL A 88 -19.32 -5.81 -0.92
C VAL A 88 -18.65 -7.13 -0.48
N VAL A 89 -17.87 -7.09 0.59
CA VAL A 89 -17.16 -8.27 1.09
C VAL A 89 -18.13 -9.28 1.71
N GLY A 90 -19.20 -8.83 2.36
CA GLY A 90 -20.27 -9.68 2.88
C GLY A 90 -21.00 -10.43 1.75
N VAL A 91 -21.29 -9.75 0.63
CA VAL A 91 -21.86 -10.40 -0.57
C VAL A 91 -20.89 -11.42 -1.14
N THR A 92 -19.60 -11.06 -1.25
CA THR A 92 -18.54 -12.01 -1.68
C THR A 92 -18.51 -13.25 -0.78
N ALA A 93 -18.58 -13.06 0.55
CA ALA A 93 -18.61 -14.14 1.51
C ALA A 93 -19.82 -15.08 1.29
N VAL A 94 -21.03 -14.52 1.14
CA VAL A 94 -22.25 -15.31 0.92
C VAL A 94 -22.17 -16.09 -0.38
N LEU A 95 -21.75 -15.44 -1.48
CA LEU A 95 -21.60 -16.11 -2.78
C LEU A 95 -20.54 -17.23 -2.73
N SER A 96 -19.44 -17.01 -2.01
CA SER A 96 -18.39 -18.02 -1.81
C SER A 96 -18.90 -19.21 -0.98
N LEU A 97 -19.55 -18.95 0.16
CA LEU A 97 -20.07 -20.00 1.05
C LEU A 97 -21.20 -20.83 0.41
N THR A 98 -21.98 -20.23 -0.49
CA THR A 98 -23.04 -20.92 -1.24
C THR A 98 -22.53 -21.64 -2.49
N GLY A 99 -21.25 -21.45 -2.85
CA GLY A 99 -20.63 -22.09 -4.02
C GLY A 99 -21.08 -21.56 -5.38
N VAL A 100 -21.72 -20.36 -5.41
CA VAL A 100 -22.20 -19.73 -6.66
C VAL A 100 -21.32 -18.53 -7.09
N LEU A 101 -20.21 -18.32 -6.40
CA LEU A 101 -19.27 -17.24 -6.72
C LEU A 101 -18.54 -17.54 -8.03
N GLU A 102 -18.59 -16.59 -8.96
CA GLU A 102 -17.88 -16.64 -10.25
C GLU A 102 -16.95 -15.43 -10.40
N ILE A 103 -15.99 -15.50 -11.32
CA ILE A 103 -14.98 -14.41 -11.54
C ILE A 103 -15.64 -13.08 -11.87
N TRP A 104 -16.72 -13.05 -12.65
CA TRP A 104 -17.39 -11.78 -12.98
C TRP A 104 -18.03 -11.10 -11.76
N HIS A 105 -18.51 -11.89 -10.76
CA HIS A 105 -18.97 -11.31 -9.49
C HIS A 105 -17.80 -10.60 -8.78
N LEU A 106 -16.64 -11.27 -8.68
CA LEU A 106 -15.45 -10.70 -8.06
C LEU A 106 -15.00 -9.42 -8.78
N VAL A 107 -15.00 -9.42 -10.12
CA VAL A 107 -14.64 -8.21 -10.91
C VAL A 107 -15.57 -7.04 -10.60
N LEU A 108 -16.89 -7.25 -10.57
CA LEU A 108 -17.84 -6.17 -10.24
C LEU A 108 -17.70 -5.69 -8.80
N LEU A 109 -17.56 -6.62 -7.86
CA LEU A 109 -17.42 -6.30 -6.43
C LEU A 109 -16.08 -5.62 -6.14
N ALA A 110 -15.01 -6.00 -6.83
CA ALA A 110 -13.69 -5.36 -6.71
C ALA A 110 -13.71 -3.88 -7.12
N VAL A 111 -14.45 -3.50 -8.19
CA VAL A 111 -14.64 -2.08 -8.55
C VAL A 111 -15.27 -1.29 -7.40
N LEU A 112 -16.31 -1.84 -6.77
CA LEU A 112 -17.02 -1.19 -5.66
C LEU A 112 -16.16 -1.13 -4.40
N TYR A 113 -15.38 -2.18 -4.14
CA TYR A 113 -14.41 -2.21 -3.03
C TYR A 113 -13.35 -1.11 -3.20
N GLY A 114 -12.70 -1.03 -4.36
CA GLY A 114 -11.71 -0.01 -4.67
C GLY A 114 -12.30 1.42 -4.63
N ALA A 115 -13.55 1.60 -5.09
CA ALA A 115 -14.25 2.87 -4.93
C ALA A 115 -14.40 3.23 -3.44
N GLY A 116 -14.84 2.29 -2.58
CA GLY A 116 -14.95 2.50 -1.13
C GLY A 116 -13.62 2.96 -0.51
N GLU A 117 -12.53 2.30 -0.87
CA GLU A 117 -11.17 2.63 -0.41
C GLU A 117 -10.74 4.05 -0.83
N ALA A 118 -11.07 4.45 -2.07
CA ALA A 118 -10.76 5.78 -2.59
C ALA A 118 -11.41 6.92 -1.81
N PHE A 119 -12.55 6.69 -1.14
CA PHE A 119 -13.22 7.67 -0.28
C PHE A 119 -12.70 7.64 1.16
N PHE A 120 -12.33 6.46 1.68
CA PHE A 120 -11.89 6.30 3.07
C PHE A 120 -10.56 6.98 3.35
N GLY A 121 -9.53 6.74 2.52
CA GLY A 121 -8.17 7.20 2.75
C GLY A 121 -8.03 8.71 2.95
N PRO A 122 -8.52 9.56 2.02
CA PRO A 122 -8.48 11.02 2.17
C PRO A 122 -9.24 11.52 3.40
N ALA A 123 -10.42 10.96 3.68
CA ALA A 123 -11.23 11.34 4.82
C ALA A 123 -10.55 11.01 6.17
N PHE A 124 -9.91 9.84 6.26
CA PHE A 124 -9.14 9.40 7.43
C PHE A 124 -7.94 10.33 7.70
N GLY A 125 -7.10 10.58 6.69
CA GLY A 125 -5.94 11.45 6.83
C GLY A 125 -6.29 12.88 7.24
N ALA A 126 -7.42 13.38 6.73
CA ALA A 126 -7.92 14.71 7.07
C ALA A 126 -8.56 14.78 8.47
N LEU A 127 -9.03 13.66 9.04
CA LEU A 127 -9.66 13.62 10.36
C LEU A 127 -8.64 13.56 11.51
N ILE A 128 -7.44 13.01 11.29
CA ILE A 128 -6.41 12.88 12.35
C ILE A 128 -6.14 14.20 13.09
N PRO A 129 -5.91 15.35 12.40
CA PRO A 129 -5.66 16.62 13.09
C PRO A 129 -6.84 17.14 13.93
N ASP A 130 -8.06 16.67 13.66
CA ASP A 130 -9.27 17.08 14.38
C ASP A 130 -9.47 16.29 15.71
N VAL A 131 -8.83 15.11 15.83
CA VAL A 131 -9.01 14.20 16.97
C VAL A 131 -7.81 14.14 17.91
N VAL A 132 -6.69 14.80 17.58
CA VAL A 132 -5.49 14.88 18.45
C VAL A 132 -5.04 16.34 18.62
N ALA A 133 -4.38 16.62 19.74
CA ALA A 133 -3.77 17.94 19.93
C ALA A 133 -2.59 18.14 18.95
N PRO A 134 -2.32 19.38 18.48
CA PRO A 134 -1.28 19.66 17.50
C PRO A 134 0.12 19.11 17.87
N HIS A 135 0.45 19.09 19.15
CA HIS A 135 1.72 18.57 19.66
C HIS A 135 1.82 17.02 19.65
N GLN A 136 0.72 16.30 19.40
CA GLN A 136 0.64 14.84 19.34
C GLN A 136 0.53 14.30 17.91
N LEU A 137 0.50 15.18 16.89
CA LEU A 137 0.33 14.77 15.49
C LEU A 137 1.47 13.86 15.00
N VAL A 138 2.70 14.06 15.47
CA VAL A 138 3.84 13.21 15.10
C VAL A 138 3.67 11.81 15.65
N GLU A 139 3.27 11.68 16.91
CA GLU A 139 2.99 10.41 17.57
C GLU A 139 1.80 9.68 16.94
N ALA A 140 0.72 10.42 16.60
CA ALA A 140 -0.45 9.86 15.94
C ALA A 140 -0.13 9.30 14.56
N ASN A 141 0.60 10.04 13.72
CA ASN A 141 1.05 9.56 12.41
C ASN A 141 2.04 8.40 12.51
N SER A 142 2.88 8.37 13.54
CA SER A 142 3.81 7.27 13.79
C SER A 142 3.06 5.98 14.18
N LEU A 143 1.99 6.10 14.98
CA LEU A 143 1.11 4.99 15.31
C LEU A 143 0.35 4.47 14.07
N ASP A 144 -0.13 5.35 13.21
CA ASP A 144 -0.79 4.98 11.95
C ASP A 144 0.17 4.14 11.07
N GLN A 145 1.39 4.62 10.85
CA GLN A 145 2.38 3.90 10.05
C GLN A 145 2.77 2.54 10.66
N LEU A 146 2.91 2.48 11.98
CA LEU A 146 3.22 1.22 12.67
C LEU A 146 2.11 0.19 12.47
N VAL A 147 0.85 0.62 12.59
CA VAL A 147 -0.31 -0.26 12.42
C VAL A 147 -0.42 -0.76 10.98
N ARG A 148 -0.23 0.10 9.99
CA ARG A 148 -0.23 -0.32 8.58
C ARG A 148 0.79 -1.42 8.32
N GLN A 149 1.99 -1.28 8.83
CA GLN A 149 3.01 -2.31 8.68
C GLN A 149 2.69 -3.60 9.46
N ALA A 150 2.22 -3.45 10.70
CA ALA A 150 2.00 -4.59 11.58
C ALA A 150 0.67 -5.32 11.30
N ALA A 151 -0.42 -4.59 11.12
CA ALA A 151 -1.74 -5.17 10.94
C ALA A 151 -1.98 -5.64 9.50
N GLU A 152 -1.79 -4.75 8.51
CA GLU A 152 -2.11 -5.03 7.11
C GLU A 152 -1.08 -5.97 6.46
N ARG A 153 0.24 -5.75 6.70
CA ARG A 153 1.30 -6.46 5.97
C ARG A 153 1.90 -7.65 6.70
N LEU A 154 1.76 -7.73 8.03
CA LEU A 154 2.34 -8.85 8.81
C LEU A 154 1.25 -9.73 9.39
N LEU A 155 0.44 -9.21 10.30
CA LEU A 155 -0.53 -10.01 11.07
C LEU A 155 -1.73 -10.43 10.23
N GLY A 156 -2.26 -9.52 9.40
CA GLY A 156 -3.43 -9.78 8.55
C GLY A 156 -3.21 -10.98 7.62
N PRO A 157 -2.17 -10.97 6.77
CA PRO A 157 -1.88 -12.12 5.89
C PRO A 157 -1.57 -13.42 6.65
N ALA A 158 -0.84 -13.35 7.79
CA ALA A 158 -0.57 -14.52 8.60
C ALA A 158 -1.86 -15.15 9.15
N VAL A 159 -2.75 -14.32 9.72
CA VAL A 159 -4.06 -14.73 10.23
C VAL A 159 -4.96 -15.14 9.08
N GLY A 160 -4.94 -14.43 7.95
CA GLY A 160 -5.70 -14.73 6.74
C GLY A 160 -5.38 -16.12 6.18
N GLY A 161 -4.09 -16.44 6.04
CA GLY A 161 -3.65 -17.75 5.61
C GLY A 161 -4.14 -18.87 6.53
N PHE A 162 -4.10 -18.65 7.85
CA PHE A 162 -4.63 -19.58 8.83
C PHE A 162 -6.17 -19.75 8.72
N ILE A 163 -6.90 -18.62 8.63
CA ILE A 163 -8.37 -18.64 8.53
C ILE A 163 -8.80 -19.32 7.24
N VAL A 164 -8.18 -18.97 6.09
CA VAL A 164 -8.51 -19.62 4.80
C VAL A 164 -8.23 -21.12 4.86
N ALA A 165 -7.14 -21.55 5.47
CA ALA A 165 -6.83 -22.96 5.63
C ALA A 165 -7.83 -23.69 6.56
N ALA A 166 -8.36 -23.03 7.59
CA ALA A 166 -9.24 -23.62 8.59
C ALA A 166 -10.72 -23.65 8.18
N ILE A 167 -11.24 -22.57 7.59
CA ILE A 167 -12.67 -22.37 7.29
C ILE A 167 -12.95 -21.90 5.85
N GLY A 168 -11.94 -21.90 5.00
CA GLY A 168 -12.05 -21.50 3.59
C GLY A 168 -12.06 -19.97 3.38
N ALA A 169 -11.98 -19.58 2.11
CA ALA A 169 -11.97 -18.16 1.72
C ALA A 169 -13.29 -17.45 2.07
N GLY A 170 -14.44 -18.12 1.91
CA GLY A 170 -15.75 -17.57 2.29
C GLY A 170 -15.85 -17.17 3.76
N GLY A 171 -15.27 -18.00 4.66
CA GLY A 171 -15.18 -17.69 6.09
C GLY A 171 -14.25 -16.49 6.35
N ALA A 172 -13.13 -16.39 5.63
CA ALA A 172 -12.21 -15.28 5.74
C ALA A 172 -12.85 -13.94 5.27
N PHE A 173 -13.61 -13.96 4.18
CA PHE A 173 -14.39 -12.80 3.74
C PHE A 173 -15.44 -12.37 4.78
N LEU A 174 -16.09 -13.32 5.46
CA LEU A 174 -17.05 -12.99 6.51
C LEU A 174 -16.37 -12.30 7.70
N VAL A 175 -15.20 -12.78 8.09
CA VAL A 175 -14.38 -12.14 9.14
C VAL A 175 -14.02 -10.72 8.72
N ASP A 176 -13.52 -10.53 7.50
CA ASP A 176 -13.15 -9.22 7.00
C ASP A 176 -14.36 -8.27 6.90
N ALA A 177 -15.49 -8.71 6.36
CA ALA A 177 -16.72 -7.91 6.34
C ALA A 177 -17.10 -7.41 7.74
N SER A 178 -16.89 -8.24 8.78
CA SER A 178 -17.15 -7.87 10.18
C SER A 178 -16.20 -6.78 10.68
N THR A 179 -14.96 -6.73 10.18
CA THR A 179 -13.98 -5.70 10.57
C THR A 179 -14.42 -4.32 10.12
N PHE A 180 -15.00 -4.18 8.92
CA PHE A 180 -15.57 -2.92 8.44
C PHE A 180 -16.77 -2.48 9.27
N VAL A 181 -17.61 -3.42 9.73
CA VAL A 181 -18.71 -3.08 10.64
C VAL A 181 -18.16 -2.55 11.97
N VAL A 182 -17.14 -3.18 12.54
CA VAL A 182 -16.48 -2.71 13.76
C VAL A 182 -15.87 -1.33 13.55
N SER A 183 -15.17 -1.10 12.41
CA SER A 183 -14.63 0.21 12.05
C SER A 183 -15.72 1.28 11.97
N ALA A 184 -16.81 1.01 11.24
CA ALA A 184 -17.94 1.93 11.13
C ALA A 184 -18.56 2.26 12.50
N LEU A 185 -18.69 1.29 13.40
CA LEU A 185 -19.19 1.50 14.76
C LEU A 185 -18.23 2.35 15.61
N CYS A 186 -16.92 2.12 15.50
CA CYS A 186 -15.90 2.95 16.15
C CYS A 186 -15.97 4.39 15.66
N ILE A 187 -16.06 4.59 14.35
CA ILE A 187 -16.19 5.92 13.73
C ILE A 187 -17.53 6.57 14.10
N TRP A 188 -18.60 5.80 14.16
CA TRP A 188 -19.92 6.31 14.62
C TRP A 188 -19.87 6.80 16.07
N GLY A 189 -19.03 6.20 16.91
CA GLY A 189 -18.81 6.59 18.30
C GLY A 189 -18.01 7.90 18.50
N LEU A 190 -17.43 8.50 17.46
CA LEU A 190 -16.67 9.75 17.54
C LEU A 190 -17.59 10.92 17.93
N ARG A 191 -17.10 11.79 18.79
CA ARG A 191 -17.80 13.03 19.21
C ARG A 191 -17.41 14.21 18.34
N VAL A 192 -16.21 14.21 17.78
CA VAL A 192 -15.72 15.27 16.88
C VAL A 192 -16.56 15.28 15.61
N ARG A 193 -17.08 16.45 15.28
CA ARG A 193 -17.75 16.73 13.99
C ARG A 193 -16.82 17.65 13.19
N SER A 194 -16.09 17.06 12.26
CA SER A 194 -15.29 17.82 11.31
C SER A 194 -16.23 18.56 10.37
N LEU A 195 -16.25 19.90 10.46
CA LEU A 195 -16.98 20.73 9.52
C LEU A 195 -16.18 20.81 8.20
N PRO A 196 -16.89 20.85 7.06
CA PRO A 196 -16.23 21.09 5.79
C PRO A 196 -15.44 22.41 5.85
N ASN A 197 -14.25 22.42 5.28
CA ASN A 197 -13.49 23.67 5.13
C ASN A 197 -14.24 24.59 4.17
N ALA A 198 -15.00 25.56 4.70
CA ALA A 198 -15.65 26.61 3.94
C ALA A 198 -14.69 27.71 3.44
N GLY A 199 -13.40 27.37 3.24
CA GLY A 199 -12.37 28.30 2.79
C GLY A 199 -12.32 28.40 1.26
N VAL A 200 -12.06 29.60 0.79
CA VAL A 200 -11.83 30.00 -0.61
C VAL A 200 -11.11 28.91 -1.39
N GLU A 201 -11.76 28.34 -2.40
CA GLU A 201 -11.16 27.37 -3.32
C GLU A 201 -9.99 28.04 -4.08
N PRO A 202 -8.73 27.73 -3.75
CA PRO A 202 -7.69 27.91 -4.76
C PRO A 202 -8.08 26.96 -5.91
N SER A 203 -8.06 27.44 -7.14
CA SER A 203 -8.37 26.61 -8.28
C SER A 203 -7.50 25.34 -8.23
N ALA A 204 -8.13 24.16 -8.08
CA ALA A 204 -7.43 22.87 -8.02
C ALA A 204 -6.42 22.71 -9.18
N ARG A 205 -6.74 23.32 -10.35
CA ARG A 205 -5.84 23.42 -11.49
C ARG A 205 -4.58 24.21 -11.18
N ARG A 206 -4.68 25.32 -10.44
CA ARG A 206 -3.53 26.14 -10.09
C ARG A 206 -2.63 25.42 -9.08
N GLU A 207 -3.21 24.77 -8.10
CA GLU A 207 -2.49 23.96 -7.12
C GLU A 207 -1.74 22.80 -7.76
N LEU A 208 -2.39 22.08 -8.67
CA LEU A 208 -1.77 21.01 -9.45
C LEU A 208 -0.61 21.53 -10.31
N GLN A 209 -0.78 22.70 -10.96
CA GLN A 209 0.27 23.32 -11.75
C GLN A 209 1.47 23.76 -10.91
N GLU A 210 1.25 24.31 -9.72
CA GLU A 210 2.31 24.69 -8.79
C GLU A 210 3.08 23.47 -8.29
N GLY A 211 2.39 22.39 -7.89
CA GLY A 211 3.00 21.11 -7.54
C GLY A 211 3.83 20.52 -8.69
N ALA A 212 3.25 20.44 -9.90
CA ALA A 212 3.91 19.91 -11.08
C ALA A 212 5.15 20.75 -11.49
N ARG A 213 5.08 22.08 -11.36
CA ARG A 213 6.23 22.96 -11.62
C ARG A 213 7.36 22.69 -10.62
N PHE A 214 7.02 22.52 -9.34
CA PHE A 214 8.01 22.19 -8.31
C PHE A 214 8.63 20.81 -8.58
N VAL A 215 7.83 19.77 -8.85
CA VAL A 215 8.34 18.44 -9.18
C VAL A 215 9.31 18.50 -10.35
N ARG A 216 8.95 19.17 -11.44
CA ARG A 216 9.83 19.32 -12.62
C ARG A 216 11.11 20.07 -12.35
N SER A 217 11.12 21.02 -11.41
CA SER A 217 12.29 21.81 -11.05
C SER A 217 13.31 21.05 -10.21
N GLN A 218 12.94 19.93 -9.62
CA GLN A 218 13.78 19.15 -8.70
C GLN A 218 14.18 17.80 -9.33
N PRO A 219 15.46 17.62 -9.75
CA PRO A 219 15.91 16.37 -10.39
C PRO A 219 15.64 15.12 -9.55
N TRP A 220 15.93 15.16 -8.26
CA TRP A 220 15.71 14.06 -7.34
C TRP A 220 14.22 13.64 -7.26
N LEU A 221 13.32 14.60 -7.37
CA LEU A 221 11.89 14.37 -7.16
C LEU A 221 11.24 13.78 -8.43
N TRP A 222 11.41 14.41 -9.60
CA TRP A 222 10.82 13.86 -10.83
C TRP A 222 11.41 12.50 -11.20
N ALA A 223 12.74 12.30 -10.98
CA ALA A 223 13.36 11.02 -11.25
C ALA A 223 12.81 9.92 -10.35
N THR A 224 12.58 10.21 -9.05
CA THR A 224 12.02 9.24 -8.12
C THR A 224 10.56 8.92 -8.44
N VAL A 225 9.74 9.92 -8.76
CA VAL A 225 8.34 9.70 -9.15
C VAL A 225 8.23 8.82 -10.41
N ILE A 226 9.07 9.09 -11.42
CA ILE A 226 9.11 8.24 -12.64
C ILE A 226 9.64 6.85 -12.31
N ALA A 227 10.70 6.73 -11.49
CA ALA A 227 11.25 5.44 -11.10
C ALA A 227 10.20 4.60 -10.36
N ALA A 228 9.49 5.18 -9.39
CA ALA A 228 8.42 4.52 -8.67
C ALA A 228 7.29 4.07 -9.59
N SER A 229 6.81 4.96 -10.48
CA SER A 229 5.72 4.67 -11.42
C SER A 229 6.06 3.50 -12.36
N LEU A 230 7.24 3.53 -12.97
CA LEU A 230 7.68 2.46 -13.89
C LEU A 230 8.03 1.16 -13.15
N SER A 231 8.54 1.26 -11.93
CA SER A 231 8.81 0.07 -11.12
C SER A 231 7.52 -0.61 -10.68
N LEU A 232 6.54 0.15 -10.15
CA LEU A 232 5.21 -0.38 -9.78
C LEU A 232 4.49 -0.98 -10.99
N LEU A 233 4.59 -0.35 -12.16
CA LEU A 233 4.09 -0.93 -13.42
C LEU A 233 4.70 -2.31 -13.69
N ALA A 234 5.99 -2.48 -13.44
CA ALA A 234 6.68 -3.71 -13.77
C ALA A 234 6.44 -4.84 -12.75
N PHE A 235 6.33 -4.53 -11.45
CA PHE A 235 6.34 -5.59 -10.43
C PHE A 235 5.03 -5.76 -9.64
N MET A 236 4.14 -4.76 -9.58
CA MET A 236 2.97 -4.82 -8.69
C MET A 236 2.00 -5.94 -9.09
N GLY A 237 1.62 -6.00 -10.36
CA GLY A 237 0.79 -7.09 -10.87
C GLY A 237 1.45 -8.48 -10.71
N PRO A 238 2.70 -8.70 -11.13
CA PRO A 238 3.40 -9.95 -10.88
C PRO A 238 3.49 -10.34 -9.40
N LEU A 239 3.69 -9.38 -8.48
CA LEU A 239 3.71 -9.65 -7.05
C LEU A 239 2.37 -10.19 -6.55
N GLU A 240 1.28 -9.51 -6.88
CA GLU A 240 -0.05 -9.81 -6.34
C GLU A 240 -0.73 -10.98 -7.07
N VAL A 241 -0.37 -11.23 -8.34
CA VAL A 241 -1.00 -12.26 -9.17
C VAL A 241 -0.14 -13.53 -9.23
N LEU A 242 1.15 -13.43 -9.55
CA LEU A 242 1.97 -14.60 -9.82
C LEU A 242 2.54 -15.23 -8.54
N LEU A 243 2.81 -14.45 -7.49
CA LEU A 243 3.31 -15.02 -6.24
C LEU A 243 2.35 -16.05 -5.62
N PRO A 244 1.05 -15.76 -5.43
CA PRO A 244 0.12 -16.78 -4.94
C PRO A 244 -0.06 -17.95 -5.93
N PHE A 245 0.03 -17.69 -7.25
CA PHE A 245 -0.02 -18.74 -8.26
C PHE A 245 1.12 -19.74 -8.11
N VAL A 246 2.36 -19.27 -8.00
CA VAL A 246 3.56 -20.11 -7.84
C VAL A 246 3.54 -20.83 -6.49
N VAL A 247 3.18 -20.14 -5.40
CA VAL A 247 3.06 -20.77 -4.07
C VAL A 247 2.06 -21.92 -4.09
N ARG A 248 0.95 -21.78 -4.81
CA ARG A 248 -0.08 -22.81 -4.93
C ARG A 248 0.34 -23.96 -5.83
N ASN A 249 0.80 -23.66 -7.06
CA ASN A 249 0.95 -24.64 -8.13
C ASN A 249 2.35 -25.28 -8.17
N ASP A 250 3.41 -24.53 -7.88
CA ASP A 250 4.78 -25.02 -8.02
C ASP A 250 5.33 -25.52 -6.67
N LEU A 251 4.89 -24.92 -5.55
CA LEU A 251 5.31 -25.34 -4.21
C LEU A 251 4.30 -26.26 -3.52
N ASP A 252 3.11 -26.45 -4.11
CA ASP A 252 1.98 -27.18 -3.51
C ASP A 252 1.70 -26.74 -2.06
N ALA A 253 1.93 -25.46 -1.79
CA ALA A 253 1.71 -24.86 -0.48
C ALA A 253 0.29 -24.31 -0.39
N GLY A 254 -0.40 -24.58 0.71
CA GLY A 254 -1.75 -24.08 0.94
C GLY A 254 -1.79 -22.55 1.18
N ALA A 255 -3.00 -22.02 1.39
CA ALA A 255 -3.21 -20.59 1.74
C ALA A 255 -2.37 -20.14 2.94
N GLY A 256 -2.14 -21.04 3.91
CA GLY A 256 -1.23 -20.80 5.03
C GLY A 256 0.21 -20.53 4.59
N GLY A 257 0.68 -21.23 3.56
CA GLY A 257 2.02 -20.98 2.96
C GLY A 257 2.11 -19.60 2.32
N TYR A 258 1.10 -19.20 1.54
CA TYR A 258 1.04 -17.88 0.96
C TYR A 258 0.97 -16.78 2.04
N GLY A 259 0.09 -16.93 3.03
CA GLY A 259 0.03 -16.03 4.18
C GLY A 259 1.36 -15.91 4.94
N ALA A 260 2.11 -17.04 5.07
CA ALA A 260 3.44 -17.02 5.70
C ALA A 260 4.48 -16.25 4.87
N VAL A 261 4.44 -16.32 3.53
CA VAL A 261 5.32 -15.54 2.64
C VAL A 261 5.03 -14.04 2.78
N LEU A 262 3.76 -13.64 2.76
CA LEU A 262 3.37 -12.24 2.95
C LEU A 262 3.75 -11.73 4.35
N ALA A 263 3.52 -12.53 5.39
CA ALA A 263 3.93 -12.20 6.75
C ALA A 263 5.45 -12.07 6.89
N ALA A 264 6.21 -12.89 6.18
CA ALA A 264 7.67 -12.78 6.13
C ALA A 264 8.12 -11.45 5.52
N ALA A 265 7.47 -10.98 4.43
CA ALA A 265 7.71 -9.66 3.87
C ALA A 265 7.39 -8.55 4.88
N GLY A 266 6.25 -8.64 5.58
CA GLY A 266 5.87 -7.73 6.66
C GLY A 266 6.87 -7.70 7.81
N ALA A 267 7.40 -8.85 8.22
CA ALA A 267 8.45 -8.93 9.24
C ALA A 267 9.73 -8.21 8.80
N GLY A 268 10.15 -8.40 7.54
CA GLY A 268 11.26 -7.67 6.94
C GLY A 268 11.03 -6.15 6.97
N SER A 269 9.83 -5.71 6.62
CA SER A 269 9.41 -4.30 6.65
C SER A 269 9.50 -3.69 8.05
N VAL A 270 8.98 -4.38 9.07
CA VAL A 270 9.03 -3.93 10.48
C VAL A 270 10.48 -3.81 10.96
N LEU A 271 11.30 -4.84 10.70
CA LEU A 271 12.71 -4.82 11.08
C LEU A 271 13.48 -3.67 10.43
N ALA A 272 13.30 -3.46 9.12
CA ALA A 272 13.95 -2.37 8.40
C ALA A 272 13.51 -1.00 8.91
N SER A 273 12.22 -0.80 9.16
CA SER A 273 11.68 0.43 9.72
C SER A 273 12.33 0.76 11.08
N LEU A 274 12.45 -0.24 11.97
CA LEU A 274 13.11 -0.07 13.26
C LEU A 274 14.60 0.27 13.13
N ILE A 275 15.32 -0.42 12.24
CA ILE A 275 16.75 -0.21 12.04
C ILE A 275 17.03 1.17 11.45
N VAL A 276 16.31 1.56 10.40
CA VAL A 276 16.53 2.84 9.72
C VAL A 276 16.12 4.01 10.61
N SER A 277 15.01 3.90 11.35
CA SER A 277 14.59 4.97 12.27
C SER A 277 15.56 5.18 13.43
N GLN A 278 16.22 4.12 13.93
CA GLN A 278 17.23 4.25 14.98
C GLN A 278 18.57 4.81 14.49
N ARG A 279 18.98 4.46 13.25
CA ARG A 279 20.26 4.89 12.67
C ARG A 279 20.19 6.26 11.99
N GLY A 280 18.98 6.72 11.66
CA GLY A 280 18.77 7.92 10.86
C GLY A 280 19.11 7.73 9.38
N ALA A 281 18.83 8.77 8.58
CA ALA A 281 19.11 8.73 7.15
C ALA A 281 20.63 8.72 6.90
N PRO A 282 21.15 7.85 6.00
CA PRO A 282 22.55 7.79 5.67
C PRO A 282 23.00 9.07 4.94
N ARG A 283 24.32 9.37 4.96
CA ARG A 283 24.86 10.54 4.27
C ARG A 283 24.54 10.55 2.78
N ARG A 284 24.69 9.39 2.12
CA ARG A 284 24.31 9.16 0.73
C ARG A 284 22.91 8.59 0.67
N TYR A 285 21.93 9.41 0.99
CA TYR A 285 20.54 9.01 1.17
C TYR A 285 19.84 8.62 -0.14
N LEU A 286 20.11 9.31 -1.27
CA LEU A 286 19.58 8.93 -2.59
C LEU A 286 20.24 7.66 -3.10
N THR A 287 21.57 7.52 -2.95
CA THR A 287 22.30 6.30 -3.29
C THR A 287 21.78 5.11 -2.50
N PHE A 288 21.55 5.28 -1.20
CA PHE A 288 21.00 4.24 -0.33
C PHE A 288 19.57 3.86 -0.76
N MET A 289 18.69 4.84 -0.94
CA MET A 289 17.30 4.63 -1.32
C MET A 289 17.17 3.88 -2.65
N TYR A 290 17.83 4.37 -3.69
CA TYR A 290 17.84 3.72 -5.00
C TYR A 290 18.52 2.35 -4.97
N GLY A 291 19.60 2.21 -4.20
CA GLY A 291 20.26 0.92 -3.97
C GLY A 291 19.32 -0.09 -3.33
N MET A 292 18.59 0.29 -2.27
CA MET A 292 17.64 -0.60 -1.60
C MET A 292 16.50 -1.01 -2.56
N TRP A 293 15.91 -0.07 -3.31
CA TRP A 293 14.86 -0.40 -4.28
C TRP A 293 15.38 -1.23 -5.45
N THR A 294 16.61 -0.99 -5.92
CA THR A 294 17.22 -1.82 -6.98
C THR A 294 17.42 -3.25 -6.51
N VAL A 295 17.96 -3.46 -5.31
CA VAL A 295 18.23 -4.83 -4.83
C VAL A 295 16.95 -5.53 -4.31
N SER A 296 15.92 -4.82 -3.87
CA SER A 296 14.67 -5.43 -3.41
C SER A 296 14.06 -6.33 -4.48
N THR A 297 14.08 -5.89 -5.73
CA THR A 297 13.45 -6.61 -6.85
C THR A 297 14.20 -7.89 -7.28
N VAL A 298 15.40 -8.16 -6.75
CA VAL A 298 16.08 -9.47 -6.89
C VAL A 298 15.20 -10.61 -6.34
N ALA A 299 14.34 -10.30 -5.37
CA ALA A 299 13.41 -11.29 -4.82
C ALA A 299 12.50 -11.92 -5.89
N PHE A 300 12.11 -11.18 -6.92
CA PHE A 300 11.29 -11.71 -8.03
C PHE A 300 12.03 -12.76 -8.84
N ILE A 301 13.34 -12.58 -9.06
CA ILE A 301 14.18 -13.59 -9.69
C ILE A 301 14.25 -14.82 -8.77
N GLY A 302 14.34 -14.60 -7.46
CA GLY A 302 14.29 -15.65 -6.46
C GLY A 302 12.97 -16.44 -6.48
N TYR A 303 11.84 -15.78 -6.66
CA TYR A 303 10.52 -16.42 -6.79
C TYR A 303 10.41 -17.24 -8.10
N ALA A 304 11.05 -16.82 -9.18
CA ALA A 304 11.07 -17.55 -10.45
C ALA A 304 11.89 -18.85 -10.42
N VAL A 305 12.91 -18.93 -9.54
CA VAL A 305 13.81 -20.10 -9.51
C VAL A 305 13.73 -20.90 -8.21
N GLY A 306 12.98 -20.42 -7.24
CA GLY A 306 12.83 -21.04 -5.93
C GLY A 306 12.00 -22.33 -6.00
N THR A 307 12.40 -23.32 -5.22
CA THR A 307 11.77 -24.65 -5.21
C THR A 307 11.20 -25.04 -3.84
N ALA A 308 11.33 -24.19 -2.85
CA ALA A 308 10.88 -24.46 -1.49
C ALA A 308 10.31 -23.21 -0.80
N LEU A 309 9.27 -23.38 0.01
CA LEU A 309 8.57 -22.30 0.69
C LEU A 309 9.50 -21.40 1.54
N TRP A 310 10.48 -21.98 2.23
CA TRP A 310 11.41 -21.19 3.04
C TRP A 310 12.28 -20.23 2.21
N GLN A 311 12.58 -20.56 0.93
CA GLN A 311 13.30 -19.67 0.01
C GLN A 311 12.41 -18.45 -0.32
N PHE A 312 11.13 -18.68 -0.61
CA PHE A 312 10.16 -17.61 -0.83
C PHE A 312 10.03 -16.71 0.39
N MET A 313 9.94 -17.29 1.59
CA MET A 313 9.93 -16.50 2.83
C MET A 313 11.21 -15.69 3.01
N ALA A 314 12.39 -16.24 2.71
CA ALA A 314 13.66 -15.52 2.79
C ALA A 314 13.72 -14.36 1.78
N PHE A 315 13.30 -14.58 0.53
CA PHE A 315 13.19 -13.51 -0.46
C PHE A 315 12.14 -12.46 -0.08
N ALA A 316 11.03 -12.86 0.53
CA ALA A 316 10.01 -11.96 1.01
C ALA A 316 10.51 -11.06 2.15
N VAL A 317 11.22 -11.61 3.15
CA VAL A 317 11.89 -10.81 4.21
C VAL A 317 12.84 -9.79 3.57
N PHE A 318 13.64 -10.23 2.61
CA PHE A 318 14.60 -9.39 1.92
C PHE A 318 13.91 -8.26 1.14
N PHE A 319 12.87 -8.59 0.36
CA PHE A 319 12.05 -7.62 -0.39
C PHE A 319 11.45 -6.58 0.54
N GLY A 320 10.71 -7.02 1.57
CA GLY A 320 10.05 -6.13 2.52
C GLY A 320 11.03 -5.22 3.27
N ALA A 321 12.19 -5.76 3.66
CA ALA A 321 13.23 -4.98 4.34
C ALA A 321 13.82 -3.89 3.43
N CYS A 322 14.22 -4.23 2.21
CA CYS A 322 14.84 -3.28 1.29
C CYS A 322 13.84 -2.22 0.80
N GLU A 323 12.62 -2.64 0.46
CA GLU A 323 11.55 -1.74 0.03
C GLU A 323 11.23 -0.71 1.11
N THR A 324 11.00 -1.16 2.34
CA THR A 324 10.69 -0.29 3.47
C THR A 324 11.86 0.61 3.85
N ALA A 325 13.10 0.13 3.79
CA ALA A 325 14.27 0.97 4.05
C ALA A 325 14.35 2.16 3.07
N GLY A 326 14.05 1.93 1.78
CA GLY A 326 13.94 2.99 0.78
C GLY A 326 12.79 3.95 1.06
N MET A 327 11.61 3.43 1.41
CA MET A 327 10.40 4.23 1.71
C MET A 327 10.58 5.14 2.94
N VAL A 328 11.26 4.70 3.99
CA VAL A 328 11.57 5.55 5.16
C VAL A 328 12.44 6.74 4.76
N VAL A 329 13.44 6.52 3.91
CA VAL A 329 14.28 7.61 3.40
C VAL A 329 13.46 8.54 2.49
N TRP A 330 12.61 8.00 1.62
CA TRP A 330 11.70 8.77 0.78
C TRP A 330 10.79 9.70 1.61
N GLY A 331 10.12 9.18 2.64
CA GLY A 331 9.30 9.97 3.55
C GLY A 331 10.09 11.09 4.25
N THR A 332 11.34 10.81 4.63
CA THR A 332 12.26 11.80 5.20
C THR A 332 12.58 12.92 4.21
N LEU A 333 12.85 12.57 2.93
CA LEU A 333 13.12 13.56 1.87
C LEU A 333 11.90 14.43 1.59
N MET A 334 10.72 13.83 1.46
CA MET A 334 9.47 14.57 1.26
C MET A 334 9.20 15.57 2.39
N SER A 335 9.48 15.19 3.63
CA SER A 335 9.29 16.07 4.78
C SER A 335 10.38 17.14 4.95
N SER A 336 11.62 16.88 4.51
CA SER A 336 12.76 17.79 4.71
C SER A 336 13.05 18.70 3.52
N ARG A 337 12.91 18.21 2.28
CA ARG A 337 13.29 18.96 1.06
C ARG A 337 12.10 19.62 0.35
N VAL A 338 10.87 19.22 0.64
CA VAL A 338 9.67 19.88 0.08
C VAL A 338 9.20 20.99 1.02
N PRO A 339 9.04 22.24 0.52
CA PRO A 339 8.53 23.36 1.32
C PRO A 339 7.18 23.03 1.96
N PRO A 340 6.93 23.42 3.24
CA PRO A 340 5.70 23.07 3.96
C PRO A 340 4.41 23.38 3.19
N GLY A 341 4.34 24.53 2.51
CA GLY A 341 3.17 24.96 1.73
C GLY A 341 2.91 24.15 0.45
N LEU A 342 3.88 23.34 -0.01
CA LEU A 342 3.76 22.51 -1.22
C LEU A 342 3.70 21.02 -0.93
N ARG A 343 3.94 20.58 0.32
CA ARG A 343 4.02 19.14 0.67
C ARG A 343 2.78 18.35 0.27
N GLY A 344 1.60 18.85 0.60
CA GLY A 344 0.35 18.18 0.26
C GLY A 344 0.16 18.03 -1.24
N ARG A 345 0.43 19.07 -2.03
CA ARG A 345 0.31 19.09 -3.49
C ARG A 345 1.31 18.13 -4.16
N VAL A 346 2.56 18.15 -3.71
CA VAL A 346 3.62 17.26 -4.20
C VAL A 346 3.32 15.82 -3.84
N HIS A 347 2.87 15.56 -2.62
CA HIS A 347 2.52 14.21 -2.17
C HIS A 347 1.33 13.62 -2.94
N SER A 348 0.28 14.43 -3.17
CA SER A 348 -0.86 14.01 -3.98
C SER A 348 -0.46 13.70 -5.43
N LEU A 349 0.44 14.50 -6.01
CA LEU A 349 0.94 14.30 -7.36
C LEU A 349 1.83 13.05 -7.45
N ASP A 350 2.73 12.85 -6.47
CA ASP A 350 3.56 11.66 -6.33
C ASP A 350 2.68 10.39 -6.26
N TRP A 351 1.70 10.39 -5.37
CA TRP A 351 0.76 9.27 -5.23
C TRP A 351 0.01 8.97 -6.53
N PHE A 352 -0.56 10.00 -7.13
CA PHE A 352 -1.34 9.85 -8.37
C PHE A 352 -0.50 9.31 -9.54
N ILE A 353 0.73 9.81 -9.72
CA ILE A 353 1.59 9.36 -10.80
C ILE A 353 2.14 7.96 -10.51
N SER A 354 2.60 7.71 -9.28
CA SER A 354 3.21 6.44 -8.90
C SER A 354 2.22 5.28 -8.96
N ILE A 355 1.00 5.47 -8.48
CA ILE A 355 -0.04 4.41 -8.45
C ILE A 355 -0.86 4.37 -9.73
N GLY A 356 -0.91 5.46 -10.50
CA GLY A 356 -1.74 5.55 -11.70
C GLY A 356 -1.48 4.49 -12.77
N LEU A 357 -0.30 3.87 -12.79
CA LEU A 357 0.03 2.77 -13.70
C LEU A 357 -0.19 1.36 -13.10
N VAL A 358 -0.55 1.26 -11.83
CA VAL A 358 -0.80 -0.05 -11.18
C VAL A 358 -1.92 -0.86 -11.86
N PRO A 359 -3.07 -0.27 -12.25
CA PRO A 359 -4.09 -1.00 -13.02
C PRO A 359 -3.53 -1.59 -14.32
N VAL A 360 -2.61 -0.88 -14.98
CA VAL A 360 -1.96 -1.37 -16.21
C VAL A 360 -1.03 -2.55 -15.88
N SER A 361 -0.34 -2.52 -14.73
CA SER A 361 0.46 -3.66 -14.25
C SER A 361 -0.38 -4.94 -14.13
N PHE A 362 -1.54 -4.84 -13.48
CA PHE A 362 -2.47 -5.97 -13.38
C PHE A 362 -2.97 -6.42 -14.76
N ALA A 363 -3.39 -5.48 -15.62
CA ALA A 363 -3.87 -5.80 -16.96
C ALA A 363 -2.86 -6.54 -17.83
N LEU A 364 -1.57 -6.26 -17.67
CA LEU A 364 -0.49 -6.86 -18.45
C LEU A 364 -0.03 -8.21 -17.87
N THR A 365 -0.13 -8.43 -16.56
CA THR A 365 0.47 -9.61 -15.89
C THR A 365 -0.09 -10.92 -16.40
N GLY A 366 -1.42 -11.07 -16.48
CA GLY A 366 -2.05 -12.30 -16.97
C GLY A 366 -1.67 -12.63 -18.41
N PRO A 367 -1.86 -11.71 -19.39
CA PRO A 367 -1.43 -11.93 -20.77
C PRO A 367 0.06 -12.22 -20.93
N LEU A 368 0.94 -11.50 -20.20
CA LEU A 368 2.38 -11.75 -20.25
C LEU A 368 2.74 -13.15 -19.74
N SER A 369 2.18 -13.55 -18.59
CA SER A 369 2.45 -14.87 -18.04
C SER A 369 1.98 -16.01 -18.95
N LYS A 370 0.92 -15.81 -19.73
CA LYS A 370 0.48 -16.77 -20.79
C LYS A 370 1.42 -16.77 -22.00
N GLY A 371 1.93 -15.60 -22.40
CA GLY A 371 2.74 -15.46 -23.61
C GLY A 371 4.19 -15.93 -23.45
N ILE A 372 4.83 -15.60 -22.35
CA ILE A 372 6.27 -15.87 -22.10
C ILE A 372 6.52 -16.79 -20.90
N GLY A 373 5.48 -17.20 -20.20
CA GLY A 373 5.57 -18.02 -18.99
C GLY A 373 5.65 -17.20 -17.69
N VAL A 374 5.31 -17.85 -16.57
CA VAL A 374 5.27 -17.26 -15.23
C VAL A 374 6.67 -16.85 -14.79
N ASP A 375 7.66 -17.74 -14.91
CA ASP A 375 9.03 -17.48 -14.49
C ASP A 375 9.67 -16.31 -15.24
N ALA A 376 9.49 -16.25 -16.57
CA ALA A 376 10.01 -15.15 -17.37
C ALA A 376 9.35 -13.81 -17.00
N THR A 377 8.04 -13.83 -16.68
CA THR A 377 7.32 -12.64 -16.22
C THR A 377 7.84 -12.17 -14.86
N LEU A 378 8.08 -13.08 -13.92
CA LEU A 378 8.70 -12.77 -12.62
C LEU A 378 10.13 -12.23 -12.79
N ILE A 379 10.95 -12.83 -13.67
CA ILE A 379 12.30 -12.31 -13.95
C ILE A 379 12.23 -10.88 -14.51
N LEU A 380 11.31 -10.62 -15.45
CA LEU A 380 11.12 -9.26 -15.98
C LEU A 380 10.66 -8.28 -14.88
N ALA A 381 9.77 -8.71 -13.99
CA ALA A 381 9.33 -7.93 -12.84
C ALA A 381 10.48 -7.59 -11.87
N GLY A 382 11.52 -8.42 -11.82
CA GLY A 382 12.75 -8.14 -11.08
C GLY A 382 13.71 -7.22 -11.84
N VAL A 383 13.98 -7.53 -13.10
CA VAL A 383 15.05 -6.88 -13.90
C VAL A 383 14.64 -5.47 -14.36
N LEU A 384 13.40 -5.27 -14.81
CA LEU A 384 12.97 -3.95 -15.33
C LEU A 384 13.09 -2.83 -14.30
N PRO A 385 12.59 -2.98 -13.05
CA PRO A 385 12.77 -1.94 -12.02
C PRO A 385 14.23 -1.68 -11.68
N MET A 386 15.08 -2.73 -11.67
CA MET A 386 16.54 -2.55 -11.47
C MET A 386 17.13 -1.63 -12.52
N ILE A 387 16.82 -1.88 -13.80
CA ILE A 387 17.29 -1.05 -14.91
C ILE A 387 16.75 0.37 -14.78
N VAL A 388 15.46 0.53 -14.51
CA VAL A 388 14.81 1.84 -14.35
C VAL A 388 15.46 2.65 -13.23
N CYS A 389 15.64 2.05 -12.05
CA CYS A 389 16.28 2.71 -10.91
C CYS A 389 17.72 3.13 -11.24
N VAL A 390 18.52 2.25 -11.80
CA VAL A 390 19.93 2.54 -12.15
C VAL A 390 20.01 3.63 -13.23
N VAL A 391 19.21 3.52 -14.29
CA VAL A 391 19.20 4.51 -15.37
C VAL A 391 18.81 5.90 -14.86
N LEU A 392 17.71 6.01 -14.10
CA LEU A 392 17.24 7.29 -13.58
C LEU A 392 18.21 7.87 -12.53
N TYR A 393 18.83 7.04 -11.69
CA TYR A 393 19.88 7.48 -10.77
C TYR A 393 21.05 8.13 -11.51
N ILE A 394 21.49 7.55 -12.64
CA ILE A 394 22.59 8.06 -13.45
C ILE A 394 22.16 9.30 -14.24
N VAL A 395 21.03 9.24 -14.97
CA VAL A 395 20.54 10.31 -15.85
C VAL A 395 20.24 11.58 -15.07
N ALA A 396 19.58 11.46 -13.93
CA ALA A 396 19.29 12.60 -13.05
C ALA A 396 20.49 13.03 -12.18
N ARG A 397 21.64 12.34 -12.30
CA ARG A 397 22.88 12.61 -11.55
C ARG A 397 22.65 12.74 -10.05
N LEU A 398 21.87 11.82 -9.48
CA LEU A 398 21.41 11.89 -8.10
C LEU A 398 22.54 11.86 -7.07
N HIS A 399 23.68 11.22 -7.39
CA HIS A 399 24.88 11.27 -6.57
C HIS A 399 25.43 12.69 -6.36
N ARG A 400 25.29 13.59 -7.37
CA ARG A 400 25.69 14.99 -7.25
C ARG A 400 24.67 15.81 -6.49
N ASP A 401 23.37 15.51 -6.65
CA ASP A 401 22.31 16.21 -5.93
C ASP A 401 22.43 15.98 -4.42
N GLU A 402 22.72 14.74 -3.96
CA GLU A 402 22.88 14.45 -2.54
C GLU A 402 24.14 15.09 -1.93
N ASP A 403 25.23 15.23 -2.70
CA ASP A 403 26.46 15.91 -2.26
C ASP A 403 26.23 17.43 -2.09
N LEU A 404 25.39 18.03 -2.94
CA LEU A 404 25.04 19.46 -2.87
C LEU A 404 24.03 19.79 -1.78
N HIS A 405 23.23 18.82 -1.35
CA HIS A 405 22.12 19.01 -0.40
C HIS A 405 22.19 18.02 0.77
N PRO A 406 23.21 18.08 1.64
CA PRO A 406 23.32 17.16 2.78
C PRO A 406 22.15 17.36 3.75
N LEU A 407 21.56 16.27 4.25
CA LEU A 407 20.53 16.33 5.29
C LEU A 407 21.14 16.78 6.62
N LEU A 408 20.58 17.81 7.25
CA LEU A 408 21.10 18.48 8.45
C LEU A 408 21.27 17.58 9.70
N GLY A 409 20.74 16.35 9.70
CA GLY A 409 20.91 15.39 10.81
C GLY A 409 22.28 14.70 10.87
N THR A 410 23.08 14.74 9.79
CA THR A 410 24.39 14.05 9.74
C THR A 410 25.57 14.93 10.17
N ALA A 411 25.38 16.23 10.34
CA ALA A 411 26.42 17.18 10.74
C ALA A 411 26.54 17.34 12.28
N ALA A 412 25.47 17.07 13.03
CA ALA A 412 25.42 17.34 14.48
C ALA A 412 26.04 16.25 15.38
N VAL A 413 26.51 15.12 14.83
CA VAL A 413 27.11 14.02 15.62
C VAL A 413 28.65 14.11 15.68
N ARG A 414 29.27 15.15 15.15
CA ARG A 414 30.74 15.37 15.16
C ARG A 414 31.20 16.76 15.64
N ALA A 415 30.35 17.47 16.38
CA ALA A 415 30.81 18.67 17.10
C ALA A 415 30.90 18.40 18.60
#